data_603abaa83c31766c88eee5cf74b9cb15
#
_entry.id   603abaa83c31766c88eee5cf74b9cb15
#
_cell.length_a   1.000
_cell.length_b   1.000
_cell.length_c   1.000
_cell.angle_alpha   90.00
_cell.angle_beta   90.00
_cell.angle_gamma   90.00
#
_symmetry.space_group_name_H-M   'P 1'
#
loop_
_entity.id
_entity.type
_entity.pdbx_description
1 polymer ?
#
loop_
_entity_poly.entity_id
_entity_poly.type
_entity_poly.pdbx_seq_one_letter_code
_entity_poly.pdbx_strand_id
1 'polypeptide(L)'
;MIKEAIVKIVNKGDLTYDEAYTVMNEIMSGETTATQNAAFLAALSTKSARAETKDEIAGCAAAMRDHATKVETDLPILEIVGTGGDNAHSFNISTTSALIATSGGVKVAKHGNRAASSNSGTADCLEALGVNINQDPEKCIELLNEVGMCFFFAQKYHTSMKYVGAIRKELGFRTVFNILGPLTNPASPKMQLLGVYDEYLVEPLAQVLIDLGVKRGMVVYGQDKLDEISLSAPTTVCEFKDGWYKKYTIKPEDFGFDRCKKTDLTGGTPKENADITRAILNGSDRGPKRNAVLMNAGSALYIADKADSISEGIQKAADLIDYGKAAQTLEKFIEVSNR
;
A
#
# COMPACT_ATOMS: atom_id res chain seq x y z
N MET A 1 -17.59 -20.60 14.72
CA MET A 1 -16.19 -20.27 14.99
C MET A 1 -16.02 -18.90 15.66
N ILE A 2 -16.68 -17.80 15.18
CA ILE A 2 -16.44 -16.44 15.71
C ILE A 2 -16.65 -16.31 17.24
N LYS A 3 -17.63 -16.98 17.83
CA LYS A 3 -17.89 -16.93 19.28
C LYS A 3 -16.73 -17.52 20.09
N GLU A 4 -16.24 -18.68 19.69
CA GLU A 4 -15.11 -19.37 20.31
C GLU A 4 -13.83 -18.53 20.18
N ALA A 5 -13.60 -17.94 19.02
CA ALA A 5 -12.47 -17.05 18.77
C ALA A 5 -12.52 -15.80 19.67
N ILE A 6 -13.68 -15.16 19.80
CA ILE A 6 -13.85 -14.01 20.73
C ILE A 6 -13.50 -14.42 22.15
N VAL A 7 -14.02 -15.56 22.65
CA VAL A 7 -13.72 -16.05 24.00
C VAL A 7 -12.22 -16.31 24.18
N LYS A 8 -11.56 -16.92 23.17
CA LYS A 8 -10.12 -17.18 23.19
C LYS A 8 -9.31 -15.88 23.30
N ILE A 9 -9.64 -14.87 22.48
CA ILE A 9 -8.96 -13.57 22.46
C ILE A 9 -9.18 -12.79 23.76
N VAL A 10 -10.41 -12.78 24.30
CA VAL A 10 -10.73 -12.13 25.58
C VAL A 10 -9.92 -12.74 26.72
N ASN A 11 -9.65 -14.04 26.68
CA ASN A 11 -8.77 -14.75 27.62
C ASN A 11 -7.27 -14.61 27.27
N LYS A 12 -6.90 -13.65 26.38
CA LYS A 12 -5.53 -13.34 25.95
C LYS A 12 -4.84 -14.46 25.18
N GLY A 13 -5.61 -15.38 24.60
CA GLY A 13 -5.08 -16.38 23.67
C GLY A 13 -4.96 -15.82 22.23
N ASP A 14 -3.95 -16.30 21.51
CA ASP A 14 -3.74 -15.98 20.12
C ASP A 14 -4.50 -16.97 19.22
N LEU A 15 -5.07 -16.46 18.12
CA LEU A 15 -5.63 -17.34 17.10
C LEU A 15 -4.52 -17.93 16.25
N THR A 16 -4.72 -19.17 15.81
CA THR A 16 -3.92 -19.75 14.74
C THR A 16 -4.32 -19.12 13.40
N TYR A 17 -3.51 -19.35 12.37
CA TYR A 17 -3.84 -18.94 11.01
C TYR A 17 -5.23 -19.47 10.58
N ASP A 18 -5.51 -20.75 10.81
CA ASP A 18 -6.77 -21.40 10.39
C ASP A 18 -7.98 -20.83 11.15
N GLU A 19 -7.83 -20.55 12.45
CA GLU A 19 -8.89 -19.92 13.26
C GLU A 19 -9.18 -18.50 12.76
N ALA A 20 -8.14 -17.69 12.52
CA ALA A 20 -8.27 -16.34 12.00
C ALA A 20 -8.86 -16.30 10.58
N TYR A 21 -8.40 -17.19 9.70
CA TYR A 21 -8.97 -17.37 8.37
C TYR A 21 -10.46 -17.71 8.44
N THR A 22 -10.84 -18.71 9.25
CA THR A 22 -12.23 -19.16 9.37
C THR A 22 -13.15 -18.05 9.86
N VAL A 23 -12.74 -17.33 10.90
CA VAL A 23 -13.52 -16.20 11.45
C VAL A 23 -13.69 -15.09 10.41
N MET A 24 -12.60 -14.71 9.73
CA MET A 24 -12.68 -13.66 8.73
C MET A 24 -13.51 -14.12 7.53
N ASN A 25 -13.46 -15.40 7.15
CA ASN A 25 -14.32 -15.98 6.11
C ASN A 25 -15.80 -15.90 6.50
N GLU A 26 -16.18 -16.27 7.74
CA GLU A 26 -17.55 -16.11 8.26
C GLU A 26 -18.01 -14.63 8.17
N ILE A 27 -17.16 -13.70 8.55
CA ILE A 27 -17.44 -12.26 8.49
C ILE A 27 -17.66 -11.81 7.02
N MET A 28 -16.75 -12.18 6.12
CA MET A 28 -16.80 -11.76 4.71
C MET A 28 -17.92 -12.45 3.93
N SER A 29 -18.43 -13.60 4.41
CA SER A 29 -19.64 -14.28 3.89
C SER A 29 -20.94 -13.68 4.42
N GLY A 30 -20.87 -12.82 5.47
CA GLY A 30 -22.06 -12.25 6.12
C GLY A 30 -22.79 -13.24 7.03
N GLU A 31 -22.11 -14.28 7.50
CA GLU A 31 -22.67 -15.32 8.38
C GLU A 31 -22.65 -14.91 9.86
N THR A 32 -22.08 -13.75 10.17
CA THR A 32 -21.92 -13.22 11.51
C THR A 32 -22.77 -11.97 11.73
N THR A 33 -23.11 -11.69 13.01
CA THR A 33 -23.87 -10.48 13.35
C THR A 33 -22.94 -9.28 13.53
N ALA A 34 -23.48 -8.06 13.40
CA ALA A 34 -22.75 -6.80 13.63
C ALA A 34 -22.12 -6.77 15.04
N THR A 35 -22.84 -7.27 16.07
CA THR A 35 -22.33 -7.36 17.44
C THR A 35 -21.13 -8.31 17.56
N GLN A 36 -21.18 -9.45 16.88
CA GLN A 36 -20.06 -10.40 16.86
C GLN A 36 -18.84 -9.79 16.16
N ASN A 37 -19.05 -9.12 15.02
CA ASN A 37 -17.98 -8.45 14.27
C ASN A 37 -17.34 -7.36 15.11
N ALA A 38 -18.14 -6.50 15.77
CA ALA A 38 -17.61 -5.45 16.64
C ALA A 38 -16.82 -6.03 17.83
N ALA A 39 -17.34 -7.06 18.48
CA ALA A 39 -16.68 -7.73 19.60
C ALA A 39 -15.35 -8.39 19.18
N PHE A 40 -15.32 -9.07 18.02
CA PHE A 40 -14.11 -9.66 17.46
C PHE A 40 -13.04 -8.61 17.18
N LEU A 41 -13.39 -7.54 16.46
CA LEU A 41 -12.47 -6.47 16.11
C LEU A 41 -11.91 -5.76 17.34
N ALA A 42 -12.77 -5.43 18.30
CA ALA A 42 -12.35 -4.77 19.53
C ALA A 42 -11.45 -5.66 20.40
N ALA A 43 -11.81 -6.94 20.57
CA ALA A 43 -11.02 -7.89 21.35
C ALA A 43 -9.64 -8.11 20.71
N LEU A 44 -9.58 -8.30 19.39
CA LEU A 44 -8.34 -8.51 18.64
C LEU A 44 -7.41 -7.30 18.77
N SER A 45 -7.95 -6.08 18.61
CA SER A 45 -7.16 -4.84 18.70
C SER A 45 -6.65 -4.51 20.10
N THR A 46 -7.21 -5.12 21.17
CA THR A 46 -6.90 -4.78 22.56
C THR A 46 -6.31 -5.93 23.37
N LYS A 47 -6.06 -7.10 22.75
CA LYS A 47 -5.58 -8.27 23.48
C LYS A 47 -4.17 -8.11 24.05
N SER A 48 -3.31 -7.35 23.41
CA SER A 48 -1.93 -7.09 23.81
C SER A 48 -1.44 -5.72 23.33
N ALA A 49 -0.22 -5.34 23.73
CA ALA A 49 0.41 -4.08 23.30
C ALA A 49 0.68 -4.01 21.77
N ARG A 50 0.79 -5.16 21.12
CA ARG A 50 1.03 -5.27 19.67
C ARG A 50 -0.20 -5.81 18.92
N ALA A 51 -1.33 -5.88 19.59
CA ALA A 51 -2.61 -6.36 19.06
C ALA A 51 -2.50 -7.71 18.32
N GLU A 52 -2.48 -7.71 17.00
CA GLU A 52 -2.55 -8.92 16.17
C GLU A 52 -1.19 -9.62 16.04
N THR A 53 -1.19 -10.94 16.02
CA THR A 53 -0.02 -11.75 15.67
C THR A 53 0.12 -11.90 14.15
N LYS A 54 1.30 -12.36 13.71
CA LYS A 54 1.56 -12.67 12.31
C LYS A 54 0.52 -13.65 11.73
N ASP A 55 0.22 -14.71 12.45
CA ASP A 55 -0.72 -15.75 11.99
C ASP A 55 -2.16 -15.23 11.89
N GLU A 56 -2.57 -14.38 12.81
CA GLU A 56 -3.88 -13.72 12.78
C GLU A 56 -4.00 -12.78 11.58
N ILE A 57 -2.97 -11.98 11.31
CA ILE A 57 -2.94 -11.07 10.15
C ILE A 57 -2.96 -11.89 8.86
N ALA A 58 -2.12 -12.93 8.75
CA ALA A 58 -2.02 -13.75 7.55
C ALA A 58 -3.34 -14.50 7.26
N GLY A 59 -3.96 -15.09 8.27
CA GLY A 59 -5.25 -15.78 8.13
C GLY A 59 -6.38 -14.83 7.69
N CYS A 60 -6.48 -13.67 8.34
CA CYS A 60 -7.45 -12.64 7.95
C CYS A 60 -7.22 -12.14 6.52
N ALA A 61 -5.97 -11.88 6.12
CA ALA A 61 -5.64 -11.42 4.78
C ALA A 61 -5.96 -12.47 3.71
N ALA A 62 -5.66 -13.74 3.97
CA ALA A 62 -5.96 -14.84 3.06
C ALA A 62 -7.47 -14.98 2.81
N ALA A 63 -8.29 -14.97 3.87
CA ALA A 63 -9.74 -15.01 3.74
C ALA A 63 -10.28 -13.82 2.93
N MET A 64 -9.78 -12.60 3.17
CA MET A 64 -10.17 -11.43 2.37
C MET A 64 -9.79 -11.54 0.90
N ARG A 65 -8.61 -12.11 0.58
CA ARG A 65 -8.20 -12.37 -0.82
C ARG A 65 -9.14 -13.33 -1.52
N ASP A 66 -9.65 -14.34 -0.80
CA ASP A 66 -10.58 -15.31 -1.38
C ASP A 66 -11.96 -14.73 -1.67
N HIS A 67 -12.37 -13.69 -0.94
CA HIS A 67 -13.60 -12.93 -1.17
C HIS A 67 -13.42 -11.74 -2.12
N ALA A 68 -12.21 -11.42 -2.57
CA ALA A 68 -11.98 -10.35 -3.51
C ALA A 68 -12.32 -10.76 -4.95
N THR A 69 -12.73 -9.78 -5.77
CA THR A 69 -12.76 -9.98 -7.22
C THR A 69 -11.34 -10.12 -7.74
N LYS A 70 -10.93 -11.34 -8.11
CA LYS A 70 -9.55 -11.64 -8.52
C LYS A 70 -9.27 -11.11 -9.92
N VAL A 71 -8.02 -10.68 -10.14
CA VAL A 71 -7.49 -10.32 -11.46
C VAL A 71 -6.27 -11.18 -11.73
N GLU A 72 -6.46 -12.21 -12.54
CA GLU A 72 -5.39 -13.16 -12.85
C GLU A 72 -4.49 -12.65 -13.97
N THR A 73 -3.18 -12.69 -13.73
CA THR A 73 -2.17 -12.30 -14.72
C THR A 73 -0.84 -12.99 -14.43
N ASP A 74 -0.10 -13.34 -15.48
CA ASP A 74 1.25 -13.88 -15.41
C ASP A 74 2.32 -12.75 -15.40
N LEU A 75 1.91 -11.50 -15.45
CA LEU A 75 2.85 -10.37 -15.43
C LEU A 75 3.54 -10.27 -14.05
N PRO A 76 4.82 -9.87 -14.02
CA PRO A 76 5.55 -9.63 -12.77
C PRO A 76 5.08 -8.31 -12.13
N ILE A 77 3.99 -8.38 -11.37
CA ILE A 77 3.35 -7.22 -10.76
C ILE A 77 4.09 -6.75 -9.51
N LEU A 78 4.31 -5.45 -9.43
CA LEU A 78 4.70 -4.72 -8.22
C LEU A 78 3.49 -3.95 -7.67
N GLU A 79 3.34 -3.95 -6.35
CA GLU A 79 2.48 -2.99 -5.64
C GLU A 79 3.33 -2.00 -4.83
N ILE A 80 2.93 -0.72 -4.85
CA ILE A 80 3.50 0.34 -4.02
C ILE A 80 2.35 0.93 -3.20
N VAL A 81 2.36 0.75 -1.88
CA VAL A 81 1.22 1.09 -1.03
C VAL A 81 1.66 1.38 0.40
N GLY A 82 0.96 2.27 1.09
CA GLY A 82 1.05 2.44 2.53
C GLY A 82 -0.20 1.93 3.23
N THR A 83 -0.08 1.62 4.53
CA THR A 83 -1.23 1.27 5.37
C THR A 83 -2.19 2.45 5.55
N GLY A 84 -1.68 3.66 5.41
CA GLY A 84 -2.37 4.86 5.85
C GLY A 84 -2.42 4.96 7.39
N GLY A 85 -3.12 6.00 7.88
CA GLY A 85 -3.33 6.14 9.32
C GLY A 85 -2.13 6.64 10.11
N ASP A 86 -1.09 7.10 9.46
CA ASP A 86 0.14 7.67 10.03
C ASP A 86 -0.05 9.12 10.55
N ASN A 87 -1.17 9.77 10.17
CA ASN A 87 -1.49 11.17 10.45
C ASN A 87 -0.43 12.17 9.93
N ALA A 88 0.35 11.79 8.92
CA ALA A 88 1.37 12.64 8.33
C ALA A 88 0.79 13.69 7.38
N HIS A 89 -0.40 13.45 6.85
CA HIS A 89 -1.05 14.29 5.84
C HIS A 89 -0.15 14.57 4.63
N SER A 90 0.69 13.58 4.28
CA SER A 90 1.59 13.68 3.13
C SER A 90 0.81 13.76 1.82
N PHE A 91 1.41 14.36 0.79
CA PHE A 91 0.88 14.21 -0.57
C PHE A 91 0.98 12.74 -1.02
N ASN A 92 0.37 12.40 -2.16
CA ASN A 92 0.29 11.01 -2.63
C ASN A 92 1.65 10.49 -3.15
N ILE A 93 2.62 10.28 -2.23
CA ILE A 93 4.00 9.84 -2.52
C ILE A 93 3.98 8.51 -3.27
N SER A 94 3.33 7.48 -2.73
CA SER A 94 3.28 6.15 -3.34
C SER A 94 2.61 6.14 -4.72
N THR A 95 1.59 6.98 -4.95
CA THR A 95 0.92 7.10 -6.26
C THR A 95 1.84 7.73 -7.29
N THR A 96 2.54 8.81 -6.93
CA THR A 96 3.50 9.48 -7.80
C THR A 96 4.69 8.56 -8.11
N SER A 97 5.20 7.84 -7.11
CA SER A 97 6.26 6.85 -7.25
C SER A 97 5.87 5.68 -8.18
N ALA A 98 4.62 5.23 -8.10
CA ALA A 98 4.08 4.18 -8.96
C ALA A 98 4.10 4.57 -10.44
N LEU A 99 3.73 5.82 -10.78
CA LEU A 99 3.79 6.35 -12.14
C LEU A 99 5.23 6.40 -12.68
N ILE A 100 6.19 6.79 -11.84
CA ILE A 100 7.61 6.81 -12.22
C ILE A 100 8.14 5.39 -12.40
N ALA A 101 7.86 4.46 -11.48
CA ALA A 101 8.26 3.07 -11.62
C ALA A 101 7.68 2.43 -12.89
N THR A 102 6.42 2.74 -13.20
CA THR A 102 5.76 2.31 -14.44
C THR A 102 6.48 2.84 -15.68
N SER A 103 6.89 4.12 -15.68
CA SER A 103 7.64 4.70 -16.80
C SER A 103 9.02 4.06 -17.01
N GLY A 104 9.55 3.41 -15.98
CA GLY A 104 10.76 2.59 -16.00
C GLY A 104 10.53 1.14 -16.43
N GLY A 105 9.32 0.80 -16.89
CA GLY A 105 8.98 -0.55 -17.39
C GLY A 105 8.59 -1.55 -16.30
N VAL A 106 8.24 -1.08 -15.10
CA VAL A 106 7.65 -1.92 -14.04
C VAL A 106 6.15 -2.06 -14.29
N LYS A 107 5.61 -3.27 -14.15
CA LYS A 107 4.16 -3.49 -14.16
C LYS A 107 3.62 -3.23 -12.77
N VAL A 108 2.83 -2.18 -12.60
CA VAL A 108 2.30 -1.75 -11.30
C VAL A 108 0.79 -1.96 -11.24
N ALA A 109 0.32 -2.78 -10.31
CA ALA A 109 -1.10 -2.90 -9.99
C ALA A 109 -1.37 -2.27 -8.63
N LYS A 110 -1.79 -1.02 -8.62
CA LYS A 110 -1.99 -0.27 -7.39
C LYS A 110 -3.38 -0.52 -6.82
N HIS A 111 -3.43 -1.03 -5.59
CA HIS A 111 -4.67 -1.14 -4.83
C HIS A 111 -4.83 0.07 -3.92
N GLY A 112 -6.03 0.61 -3.81
CA GLY A 112 -6.26 1.78 -2.97
C GLY A 112 -7.71 2.19 -2.84
N ASN A 113 -7.94 3.18 -1.99
CA ASN A 113 -9.27 3.68 -1.67
C ASN A 113 -9.29 5.22 -1.66
N ARG A 114 -10.47 5.79 -1.41
CA ARG A 114 -10.63 7.20 -1.04
C ARG A 114 -10.03 7.47 0.33
N ALA A 115 -9.79 8.73 0.62
CA ALA A 115 -9.29 9.16 1.93
C ALA A 115 -10.21 8.68 3.06
N ALA A 116 -9.59 8.14 4.13
CA ALA A 116 -10.30 7.81 5.36
C ALA A 116 -10.02 8.85 6.46
N SER A 117 -8.77 9.26 6.63
CA SER A 117 -8.32 10.25 7.62
C SER A 117 -7.47 11.37 7.03
N SER A 118 -6.92 11.18 5.82
CA SER A 118 -6.19 12.21 5.06
C SER A 118 -7.13 13.08 4.24
N ASN A 119 -6.62 14.17 3.65
CA ASN A 119 -7.38 15.04 2.77
C ASN A 119 -7.56 14.47 1.35
N SER A 120 -6.72 13.52 0.93
CA SER A 120 -6.72 12.92 -0.40
C SER A 120 -6.18 11.50 -0.36
N GLY A 121 -7.02 10.51 -0.66
CA GLY A 121 -6.61 9.13 -0.88
C GLY A 121 -6.09 8.90 -2.30
N THR A 122 -5.62 7.68 -2.57
CA THR A 122 -5.14 7.30 -3.91
C THR A 122 -6.21 7.51 -4.98
N ALA A 123 -7.45 7.06 -4.71
CA ALA A 123 -8.56 7.20 -5.66
C ALA A 123 -8.87 8.67 -5.96
N ASP A 124 -8.90 9.51 -4.91
CA ASP A 124 -9.21 10.93 -5.04
C ASP A 124 -8.14 11.65 -5.89
N CYS A 125 -6.87 11.34 -5.67
CA CYS A 125 -5.76 11.91 -6.45
C CYS A 125 -5.80 11.45 -7.91
N LEU A 126 -6.04 10.16 -8.18
CA LEU A 126 -6.13 9.64 -9.55
C LEU A 126 -7.31 10.22 -10.32
N GLU A 127 -8.48 10.37 -9.71
CA GLU A 127 -9.61 11.07 -10.31
C GLU A 127 -9.28 12.54 -10.63
N ALA A 128 -8.63 13.24 -9.70
CA ALA A 128 -8.21 14.64 -9.92
C ALA A 128 -7.13 14.77 -11.01
N LEU A 129 -6.33 13.72 -11.24
CA LEU A 129 -5.42 13.61 -12.39
C LEU A 129 -6.14 13.33 -13.71
N GLY A 130 -7.42 12.94 -13.69
CA GLY A 130 -8.22 12.60 -14.86
C GLY A 130 -8.26 11.10 -15.21
N VAL A 131 -7.75 10.24 -14.34
CA VAL A 131 -7.80 8.78 -14.52
C VAL A 131 -9.18 8.26 -14.17
N ASN A 132 -9.77 7.43 -15.02
CA ASN A 132 -10.98 6.69 -14.66
C ASN A 132 -10.62 5.57 -13.68
N ILE A 133 -11.08 5.68 -12.45
CA ILE A 133 -10.80 4.72 -11.36
C ILE A 133 -11.75 3.52 -11.34
N ASN A 134 -12.85 3.55 -12.11
CA ASN A 134 -13.86 2.50 -12.16
C ASN A 134 -13.47 1.41 -13.18
N GLN A 135 -12.28 0.86 -13.04
CA GLN A 135 -11.72 -0.15 -13.93
C GLN A 135 -12.25 -1.54 -13.56
N ASP A 136 -12.80 -2.27 -14.55
CA ASP A 136 -13.14 -3.69 -14.43
C ASP A 136 -11.88 -4.55 -14.55
N PRO A 137 -11.92 -5.85 -14.19
CA PRO A 137 -10.77 -6.75 -14.32
C PRO A 137 -10.16 -6.77 -15.72
N GLU A 138 -10.99 -6.81 -16.76
CA GLU A 138 -10.56 -6.79 -18.18
C GLU A 138 -9.85 -5.49 -18.52
N LYS A 139 -10.38 -4.35 -18.05
CA LYS A 139 -9.75 -3.03 -18.24
C LYS A 139 -8.42 -2.93 -17.50
N CYS A 140 -8.32 -3.50 -16.31
CA CYS A 140 -7.06 -3.56 -15.58
C CYS A 140 -5.99 -4.36 -16.33
N ILE A 141 -6.35 -5.48 -16.96
CA ILE A 141 -5.43 -6.27 -17.79
C ILE A 141 -5.00 -5.48 -19.05
N GLU A 142 -5.94 -4.81 -19.73
CA GLU A 142 -5.62 -3.90 -20.85
C GLU A 142 -4.61 -2.83 -20.42
N LEU A 143 -4.87 -2.14 -19.32
CA LEU A 143 -4.01 -1.10 -18.77
C LEU A 143 -2.62 -1.62 -18.39
N LEU A 144 -2.52 -2.79 -17.74
CA LEU A 144 -1.24 -3.42 -17.42
C LEU A 144 -0.44 -3.75 -18.68
N ASN A 145 -1.08 -4.17 -19.75
CA ASN A 145 -0.41 -4.47 -21.03
C ASN A 145 0.01 -3.20 -21.76
N GLU A 146 -0.90 -2.25 -21.97
CA GLU A 146 -0.66 -1.07 -22.80
C GLU A 146 0.14 0.04 -22.09
N VAL A 147 -0.19 0.32 -20.82
CA VAL A 147 0.41 1.39 -20.03
C VAL A 147 1.49 0.87 -19.10
N GLY A 148 1.23 -0.28 -18.49
CA GLY A 148 2.05 -0.85 -17.41
C GLY A 148 1.50 -0.57 -16.02
N MET A 149 0.38 0.14 -15.88
CA MET A 149 -0.23 0.47 -14.60
C MET A 149 -1.75 0.32 -14.66
N CYS A 150 -2.35 -0.26 -13.61
CA CYS A 150 -3.79 -0.24 -13.35
C CYS A 150 -4.08 0.18 -11.91
N PHE A 151 -5.35 0.45 -11.62
CA PHE A 151 -5.83 0.81 -10.29
C PHE A 151 -7.00 -0.07 -9.86
N PHE A 152 -6.84 -0.77 -8.74
CA PHE A 152 -7.92 -1.51 -8.10
C PHE A 152 -8.59 -0.64 -7.05
N PHE A 153 -9.76 -0.13 -7.39
CA PHE A 153 -10.56 0.64 -6.44
C PHE A 153 -11.18 -0.30 -5.39
N ALA A 154 -10.72 -0.22 -4.15
CA ALA A 154 -11.06 -1.17 -3.10
C ALA A 154 -12.56 -1.41 -2.92
N GLN A 155 -13.41 -0.39 -3.07
CA GLN A 155 -14.86 -0.53 -2.94
C GLN A 155 -15.47 -1.43 -4.04
N LYS A 156 -14.85 -1.48 -5.22
CA LYS A 156 -15.30 -2.31 -6.34
C LYS A 156 -14.84 -3.75 -6.20
N TYR A 157 -13.62 -3.96 -5.72
CA TYR A 157 -12.98 -5.27 -5.67
C TYR A 157 -13.24 -6.04 -4.37
N HIS A 158 -13.58 -5.36 -3.28
CA HIS A 158 -13.86 -5.95 -1.96
C HIS A 158 -15.30 -5.67 -1.52
N THR A 159 -16.28 -6.20 -2.25
CA THR A 159 -17.72 -5.98 -1.97
C THR A 159 -18.16 -6.53 -0.60
N SER A 160 -17.45 -7.52 -0.07
CA SER A 160 -17.69 -8.09 1.27
C SER A 160 -17.40 -7.10 2.41
N MET A 161 -16.67 -6.00 2.15
CA MET A 161 -16.45 -4.94 3.14
C MET A 161 -17.75 -4.25 3.61
N LYS A 162 -18.87 -4.44 2.90
CA LYS A 162 -20.19 -3.98 3.33
C LYS A 162 -20.60 -4.53 4.70
N TYR A 163 -20.13 -5.71 5.09
CA TYR A 163 -20.45 -6.35 6.36
C TYR A 163 -19.71 -5.75 7.57
N VAL A 164 -18.65 -4.96 7.34
CA VAL A 164 -17.83 -4.38 8.40
C VAL A 164 -17.63 -2.86 8.28
N GLY A 165 -17.98 -2.26 7.14
CA GLY A 165 -17.69 -0.85 6.88
C GLY A 165 -18.34 0.10 7.89
N ALA A 166 -19.64 -0.09 8.20
CA ALA A 166 -20.37 0.70 9.19
C ALA A 166 -19.79 0.49 10.59
N ILE A 167 -19.52 -0.77 10.96
CA ILE A 167 -18.96 -1.15 12.27
C ILE A 167 -17.61 -0.45 12.50
N ARG A 168 -16.71 -0.50 11.53
CA ARG A 168 -15.40 0.17 11.62
C ARG A 168 -15.53 1.67 11.84
N LYS A 169 -16.49 2.31 11.16
CA LYS A 169 -16.76 3.74 11.33
C LYS A 169 -17.28 4.06 12.73
N GLU A 170 -18.18 3.24 13.27
CA GLU A 170 -18.73 3.40 14.62
C GLU A 170 -17.68 3.15 15.70
N LEU A 171 -16.82 2.14 15.54
CA LEU A 171 -15.74 1.84 16.48
C LEU A 171 -14.73 2.99 16.61
N GLY A 172 -14.42 3.70 15.51
CA GLY A 172 -13.60 4.92 15.51
C GLY A 172 -12.12 4.72 15.93
N PHE A 173 -11.66 3.50 16.14
CA PHE A 173 -10.25 3.18 16.44
C PHE A 173 -9.67 2.21 15.41
N ARG A 174 -8.35 2.03 15.43
CA ARG A 174 -7.67 1.10 14.53
C ARG A 174 -8.00 -0.35 14.85
N THR A 175 -8.28 -1.12 13.81
CA THR A 175 -8.52 -2.56 13.87
C THR A 175 -7.59 -3.26 12.87
N VAL A 176 -7.59 -4.58 12.85
CA VAL A 176 -6.85 -5.39 11.87
C VAL A 176 -7.07 -4.91 10.42
N PHE A 177 -8.23 -4.37 10.09
CA PHE A 177 -8.51 -3.81 8.76
C PHE A 177 -7.64 -2.61 8.36
N ASN A 178 -6.95 -1.97 9.29
CA ASN A 178 -6.02 -0.89 8.98
C ASN A 178 -4.71 -1.40 8.36
N ILE A 179 -4.41 -2.68 8.53
CA ILE A 179 -3.21 -3.32 7.97
C ILE A 179 -3.55 -4.35 6.87
N LEU A 180 -4.81 -4.80 6.76
CA LEU A 180 -5.19 -5.80 5.77
C LEU A 180 -5.28 -5.25 4.33
N GLY A 181 -5.62 -3.97 4.16
CA GLY A 181 -5.76 -3.36 2.83
C GLY A 181 -4.57 -3.64 1.89
N PRO A 182 -3.34 -3.30 2.30
CA PRO A 182 -2.14 -3.56 1.51
C PRO A 182 -1.83 -5.06 1.27
N LEU A 183 -2.43 -5.95 2.04
CA LEU A 183 -2.19 -7.40 1.94
C LEU A 183 -3.19 -8.11 1.03
N THR A 184 -4.19 -7.38 0.50
CA THR A 184 -5.35 -7.97 -0.18
C THR A 184 -5.53 -7.47 -1.61
N ASN A 185 -4.43 -7.13 -2.28
CA ASN A 185 -4.44 -6.72 -3.67
C ASN A 185 -5.04 -7.82 -4.58
N PRO A 186 -6.02 -7.50 -5.44
CA PRO A 186 -6.71 -8.44 -6.32
C PRO A 186 -5.82 -9.23 -7.29
N ALA A 187 -4.66 -8.66 -7.69
CA ALA A 187 -3.72 -9.31 -8.61
C ALA A 187 -2.68 -10.20 -7.90
N SER A 188 -2.72 -10.31 -6.57
CA SER A 188 -1.73 -11.08 -5.78
C SER A 188 -0.29 -10.82 -6.21
N PRO A 189 0.20 -9.58 -6.11
CA PRO A 189 1.50 -9.15 -6.63
C PRO A 189 2.63 -10.00 -6.06
N LYS A 190 3.67 -10.24 -6.88
CA LYS A 190 4.87 -10.98 -6.46
C LYS A 190 5.96 -10.07 -5.91
N MET A 191 5.80 -8.77 -6.08
CA MET A 191 6.70 -7.74 -5.56
C MET A 191 5.91 -6.67 -4.83
N GLN A 192 6.45 -6.13 -3.72
CA GLN A 192 5.75 -5.10 -2.95
C GLN A 192 6.69 -4.14 -2.23
N LEU A 193 6.40 -2.85 -2.31
CA LEU A 193 6.89 -1.81 -1.41
C LEU A 193 5.73 -1.39 -0.51
N LEU A 194 5.81 -1.75 0.77
CA LEU A 194 4.76 -1.51 1.76
C LEU A 194 5.25 -0.55 2.85
N GLY A 195 4.64 0.62 2.95
CA GLY A 195 4.81 1.51 4.08
C GLY A 195 3.87 1.20 5.24
N VAL A 196 4.34 1.31 6.46
CA VAL A 196 3.54 1.05 7.68
C VAL A 196 3.52 2.24 8.62
N TYR A 197 2.40 2.43 9.32
CA TYR A 197 2.20 3.56 10.25
C TYR A 197 2.93 3.41 11.58
N ASP A 198 3.49 2.24 11.88
CA ASP A 198 4.21 1.99 13.14
C ASP A 198 5.36 1.00 12.91
N GLU A 199 6.47 1.24 13.59
CA GLU A 199 7.71 0.47 13.40
C GLU A 199 7.57 -1.01 13.78
N TYR A 200 6.72 -1.34 14.77
CA TYR A 200 6.55 -2.73 15.19
C TYR A 200 5.95 -3.61 14.09
N LEU A 201 5.30 -3.02 13.08
CA LEU A 201 4.70 -3.73 11.94
C LEU A 201 5.71 -4.11 10.85
N VAL A 202 6.90 -3.50 10.84
CA VAL A 202 7.85 -3.64 9.73
C VAL A 202 8.23 -5.10 9.50
N GLU A 203 8.71 -5.80 10.52
CA GLU A 203 9.14 -7.20 10.40
C GLU A 203 7.97 -8.18 10.32
N PRO A 204 6.91 -8.08 11.17
CA PRO A 204 5.76 -8.98 11.07
C PRO A 204 5.07 -8.93 9.70
N LEU A 205 4.88 -7.75 9.11
CA LEU A 205 4.24 -7.65 7.80
C LEU A 205 5.14 -8.14 6.65
N ALA A 206 6.46 -8.03 6.78
CA ALA A 206 7.37 -8.66 5.81
C ALA A 206 7.21 -10.19 5.82
N GLN A 207 7.11 -10.81 7.00
CA GLN A 207 6.87 -12.24 7.14
C GLN A 207 5.48 -12.62 6.60
N VAL A 208 4.44 -11.85 6.90
CA VAL A 208 3.09 -12.08 6.36
C VAL A 208 3.09 -12.02 4.83
N LEU A 209 3.78 -11.05 4.22
CA LEU A 209 3.88 -10.94 2.76
C LEU A 209 4.57 -12.16 2.15
N ILE A 210 5.64 -12.67 2.78
CA ILE A 210 6.32 -13.90 2.37
C ILE A 210 5.34 -15.09 2.43
N ASP A 211 4.62 -15.25 3.53
CA ASP A 211 3.64 -16.33 3.73
C ASP A 211 2.48 -16.24 2.71
N LEU A 212 2.08 -15.02 2.32
CA LEU A 212 1.08 -14.76 1.28
C LEU A 212 1.62 -14.90 -0.17
N GLY A 213 2.89 -15.31 -0.33
CA GLY A 213 3.49 -15.65 -1.61
C GLY A 213 4.13 -14.49 -2.38
N VAL A 214 4.38 -13.34 -1.72
CA VAL A 214 5.20 -12.26 -2.28
C VAL A 214 6.65 -12.70 -2.26
N LYS A 215 7.34 -12.56 -3.40
CA LYS A 215 8.70 -13.10 -3.58
C LYS A 215 9.80 -12.11 -3.25
N ARG A 216 9.53 -10.82 -3.46
CA ARG A 216 10.49 -9.75 -3.21
C ARG A 216 9.80 -8.47 -2.77
N GLY A 217 10.39 -7.76 -1.81
CA GLY A 217 9.84 -6.49 -1.39
C GLY A 217 10.56 -5.85 -0.24
N MET A 218 10.01 -4.74 0.19
CA MET A 218 10.40 -4.00 1.38
C MET A 218 9.16 -3.60 2.17
N VAL A 219 9.21 -3.80 3.47
CA VAL A 219 8.30 -3.13 4.41
C VAL A 219 9.08 -2.02 5.09
N VAL A 220 8.54 -0.80 5.04
CA VAL A 220 9.25 0.41 5.43
C VAL A 220 8.47 1.24 6.44
N TYR A 221 9.18 1.94 7.32
CA TYR A 221 8.63 2.89 8.27
C TYR A 221 9.55 4.08 8.41
N GLY A 222 9.11 5.26 8.00
CA GLY A 222 9.78 6.52 8.30
C GLY A 222 9.72 6.81 9.80
N GLN A 223 10.89 6.96 10.46
CA GLN A 223 10.98 7.09 11.92
C GLN A 223 10.34 8.39 12.46
N ASP A 224 9.90 9.27 11.58
CA ASP A 224 9.06 10.43 11.86
C ASP A 224 7.54 10.12 11.75
N LYS A 225 7.17 8.83 11.81
CA LYS A 225 5.79 8.33 11.67
C LYS A 225 5.23 8.59 10.27
N LEU A 226 5.97 8.18 9.25
CA LEU A 226 5.53 8.23 7.86
C LEU A 226 5.47 6.80 7.31
N ASP A 227 4.37 6.43 6.68
CA ASP A 227 4.19 5.13 6.03
C ASP A 227 4.77 5.09 4.59
N GLU A 228 5.95 5.69 4.44
CA GLU A 228 6.75 5.75 3.21
C GLU A 228 8.25 5.75 3.56
N ILE A 229 9.12 5.66 2.56
CA ILE A 229 10.54 6.00 2.74
C ILE A 229 10.63 7.52 2.92
N SER A 230 11.07 7.93 4.11
CA SER A 230 11.04 9.34 4.52
C SER A 230 12.24 10.12 4.01
N LEU A 231 12.00 11.36 3.55
CA LEU A 231 13.04 12.36 3.30
C LEU A 231 13.33 13.23 4.54
N SER A 232 12.48 13.19 5.56
CA SER A 232 12.62 14.02 6.76
C SER A 232 13.25 13.28 7.96
N ALA A 233 13.39 11.95 7.86
CA ALA A 233 13.94 11.11 8.92
C ALA A 233 14.62 9.86 8.35
N PRO A 234 15.36 9.08 9.17
CA PRO A 234 15.74 7.73 8.81
C PRO A 234 14.51 6.86 8.59
N THR A 235 14.66 5.81 7.81
CA THR A 235 13.61 4.82 7.53
C THR A 235 14.07 3.44 7.97
N THR A 236 13.29 2.79 8.81
CA THR A 236 13.46 1.36 9.13
C THR A 236 12.94 0.52 7.97
N VAL A 237 13.74 -0.41 7.49
CA VAL A 237 13.44 -1.28 6.34
C VAL A 237 13.55 -2.73 6.75
N CYS A 238 12.56 -3.54 6.39
CA CYS A 238 12.68 -4.99 6.31
C CYS A 238 12.59 -5.40 4.84
N GLU A 239 13.73 -5.69 4.23
CA GLU A 239 13.84 -6.17 2.86
C GLU A 239 13.77 -7.69 2.84
N PHE A 240 13.05 -8.25 1.87
CA PHE A 240 12.95 -9.70 1.71
C PHE A 240 13.02 -10.11 0.23
N LYS A 241 13.58 -11.30 0.01
CA LYS A 241 13.67 -11.95 -1.31
C LYS A 241 13.67 -13.47 -1.15
N ASP A 242 12.77 -14.16 -1.84
CA ASP A 242 12.66 -15.63 -1.88
C ASP A 242 12.69 -16.30 -0.48
N GLY A 243 11.96 -15.73 0.48
CA GLY A 243 11.84 -16.22 1.85
C GLY A 243 12.93 -15.74 2.82
N TRP A 244 14.02 -15.18 2.31
CA TRP A 244 15.05 -14.56 3.14
C TRP A 244 14.68 -13.09 3.42
N TYR A 245 14.97 -12.58 4.61
CA TYR A 245 14.77 -11.18 4.96
C TYR A 245 15.87 -10.64 5.87
N LYS A 246 16.06 -9.32 5.82
CA LYS A 246 16.94 -8.57 6.73
C LYS A 246 16.30 -7.24 7.12
N LYS A 247 16.55 -6.81 8.35
CA LYS A 247 16.17 -5.48 8.86
C LYS A 247 17.40 -4.57 8.88
N TYR A 248 17.25 -3.33 8.41
CA TYR A 248 18.27 -2.29 8.43
C TYR A 248 17.62 -0.91 8.39
N THR A 249 18.45 0.13 8.49
CA THR A 249 18.00 1.53 8.39
C THR A 249 18.69 2.20 7.22
N ILE A 250 17.93 2.99 6.47
CA ILE A 250 18.42 3.91 5.45
C ILE A 250 18.07 5.34 5.85
N LYS A 251 18.80 6.30 5.32
CA LYS A 251 18.56 7.72 5.57
C LYS A 251 18.78 8.52 4.29
N PRO A 252 18.19 9.71 4.15
CA PRO A 252 18.34 10.54 2.95
C PRO A 252 19.78 10.79 2.55
N GLU A 253 20.65 11.00 3.55
CA GLU A 253 22.07 11.29 3.35
C GLU A 253 22.85 10.13 2.68
N ASP A 254 22.38 8.88 2.84
CA ASP A 254 23.00 7.71 2.17
C ASP A 254 22.87 7.79 0.64
N PHE A 255 21.95 8.63 0.16
CA PHE A 255 21.65 8.85 -1.27
C PHE A 255 21.98 10.27 -1.73
N GLY A 256 22.69 11.04 -0.93
CA GLY A 256 23.09 12.42 -1.24
C GLY A 256 21.97 13.46 -1.14
N PHE A 257 20.91 13.16 -0.41
CA PHE A 257 19.85 14.12 -0.14
C PHE A 257 19.98 14.74 1.25
N ASP A 258 19.76 16.03 1.34
CA ASP A 258 19.56 16.70 2.63
C ASP A 258 18.16 16.38 3.17
N ARG A 259 18.03 16.25 4.49
CA ARG A 259 16.73 16.11 5.15
C ARG A 259 15.91 17.37 4.99
N CYS A 260 14.65 17.19 4.69
CA CYS A 260 13.65 18.26 4.73
C CYS A 260 12.93 18.31 6.09
N LYS A 261 12.07 19.29 6.28
CA LYS A 261 11.08 19.25 7.35
C LYS A 261 9.92 18.34 6.93
N LYS A 262 9.31 17.62 7.87
CA LYS A 262 8.14 16.79 7.59
C LYS A 262 7.00 17.60 6.94
N THR A 263 6.84 18.86 7.33
CA THR A 263 5.86 19.79 6.76
C THR A 263 6.09 20.08 5.27
N ASP A 264 7.31 19.92 4.75
CA ASP A 264 7.60 20.11 3.33
C ASP A 264 6.99 19.00 2.45
N LEU A 265 6.63 17.87 3.07
CA LEU A 265 5.99 16.72 2.42
C LEU A 265 4.45 16.75 2.52
N THR A 266 3.87 17.77 3.15
CA THR A 266 2.43 17.87 3.33
C THR A 266 1.73 18.02 1.98
N GLY A 267 0.62 17.29 1.82
CA GLY A 267 -0.32 17.41 0.72
C GLY A 267 -1.49 18.32 1.07
N GLY A 268 -2.48 18.31 0.21
CA GLY A 268 -3.69 19.13 0.34
C GLY A 268 -4.93 18.40 -0.15
N THR A 269 -5.83 19.13 -0.77
CA THR A 269 -7.01 18.62 -1.45
C THR A 269 -6.62 17.66 -2.59
N PRO A 270 -7.54 16.84 -3.13
CA PRO A 270 -7.27 16.00 -4.30
C PRO A 270 -6.67 16.77 -5.48
N LYS A 271 -7.19 17.98 -5.76
CA LYS A 271 -6.67 18.84 -6.82
C LYS A 271 -5.24 19.29 -6.56
N GLU A 272 -4.94 19.78 -5.35
CA GLU A 272 -3.58 20.20 -4.97
C GLU A 272 -2.60 19.04 -5.06
N ASN A 273 -3.00 17.84 -4.63
CA ASN A 273 -2.15 16.65 -4.74
C ASN A 273 -1.94 16.20 -6.21
N ALA A 274 -2.94 16.35 -7.06
CA ALA A 274 -2.81 16.13 -8.49
C ALA A 274 -1.84 17.14 -9.13
N ASP A 275 -1.93 18.42 -8.74
CA ASP A 275 -1.03 19.47 -9.23
C ASP A 275 0.42 19.21 -8.77
N ILE A 276 0.64 18.79 -7.51
CA ILE A 276 1.95 18.35 -6.99
C ILE A 276 2.49 17.18 -7.80
N THR A 277 1.68 16.14 -8.03
CA THR A 277 2.06 14.97 -8.82
C THR A 277 2.47 15.37 -10.24
N ARG A 278 1.67 16.20 -10.94
CA ARG A 278 2.02 16.70 -12.28
C ARG A 278 3.31 17.51 -12.29
N ALA A 279 3.52 18.38 -11.29
CA ALA A 279 4.73 19.19 -11.18
C ALA A 279 6.00 18.33 -10.97
N ILE A 280 5.90 17.25 -10.22
CA ILE A 280 7.00 16.30 -10.06
C ILE A 280 7.24 15.55 -11.38
N LEU A 281 6.20 14.96 -11.98
CA LEU A 281 6.35 14.12 -13.17
C LEU A 281 6.84 14.87 -14.40
N ASN A 282 6.56 16.17 -14.52
CA ASN A 282 7.05 17.01 -15.60
C ASN A 282 8.38 17.71 -15.31
N GLY A 283 8.97 17.48 -14.12
CA GLY A 283 10.28 18.01 -13.72
C GLY A 283 10.28 19.47 -13.29
N SER A 284 9.12 20.13 -13.15
CA SER A 284 9.03 21.53 -12.68
C SER A 284 9.22 21.66 -11.16
N ASP A 285 8.82 20.66 -10.37
CA ASP A 285 9.18 20.56 -8.95
C ASP A 285 10.54 19.87 -8.82
N ARG A 286 11.51 20.56 -8.23
CA ARG A 286 12.86 20.04 -7.95
C ARG A 286 13.17 20.05 -6.44
N GLY A 287 12.16 20.29 -5.62
CA GLY A 287 12.26 20.42 -4.17
C GLY A 287 12.14 19.09 -3.41
N PRO A 288 11.88 19.19 -2.10
CA PRO A 288 11.77 18.03 -1.20
C PRO A 288 10.75 16.99 -1.64
N LYS A 289 9.61 17.39 -2.21
CA LYS A 289 8.58 16.45 -2.66
C LYS A 289 9.11 15.54 -3.77
N ARG A 290 9.85 16.11 -4.75
CA ARG A 290 10.50 15.32 -5.79
C ARG A 290 11.50 14.33 -5.18
N ASN A 291 12.35 14.78 -4.25
CA ASN A 291 13.36 13.92 -3.63
C ASN A 291 12.74 12.75 -2.85
N ALA A 292 11.66 13.00 -2.09
CA ALA A 292 10.92 11.95 -1.41
C ALA A 292 10.36 10.90 -2.39
N VAL A 293 9.80 11.35 -3.51
CA VAL A 293 9.32 10.45 -4.56
C VAL A 293 10.46 9.68 -5.21
N LEU A 294 11.62 10.30 -5.44
CA LEU A 294 12.79 9.62 -6.01
C LEU A 294 13.28 8.47 -5.12
N MET A 295 13.28 8.64 -3.78
CA MET A 295 13.66 7.56 -2.86
C MET A 295 12.67 6.37 -2.94
N ASN A 296 11.38 6.66 -2.97
CA ASN A 296 10.34 5.61 -3.05
C ASN A 296 10.29 4.95 -4.44
N ALA A 297 10.33 5.71 -5.52
CA ALA A 297 10.36 5.19 -6.89
C ALA A 297 11.66 4.42 -7.19
N GLY A 298 12.80 4.91 -6.70
CA GLY A 298 14.09 4.24 -6.84
C GLY A 298 14.12 2.90 -6.14
N SER A 299 13.55 2.82 -4.93
CA SER A 299 13.38 1.55 -4.21
C SER A 299 12.43 0.60 -4.95
N ALA A 300 11.35 1.11 -5.54
CA ALA A 300 10.45 0.32 -6.36
C ALA A 300 11.13 -0.25 -7.61
N LEU A 301 11.96 0.54 -8.30
CA LEU A 301 12.77 0.08 -9.43
C LEU A 301 13.77 -0.99 -9.02
N TYR A 302 14.41 -0.84 -7.85
CA TYR A 302 15.31 -1.85 -7.29
C TYR A 302 14.57 -3.15 -6.95
N ILE A 303 13.41 -3.08 -6.29
CA ILE A 303 12.58 -4.27 -5.99
C ILE A 303 12.19 -5.00 -7.27
N ALA A 304 11.91 -4.27 -8.35
CA ALA A 304 11.48 -4.82 -9.63
C ALA A 304 12.64 -5.27 -10.56
N ASP A 305 13.85 -5.41 -10.06
CA ASP A 305 15.06 -5.77 -10.83
C ASP A 305 15.32 -4.84 -12.04
N LYS A 306 14.92 -3.56 -11.92
CA LYS A 306 15.22 -2.51 -12.92
C LYS A 306 16.46 -1.70 -12.55
N ALA A 307 17.02 -1.92 -11.37
CA ALA A 307 18.25 -1.32 -10.87
C ALA A 307 18.95 -2.31 -9.93
N ASP A 308 20.28 -2.26 -9.87
CA ASP A 308 21.10 -3.16 -9.04
C ASP A 308 21.21 -2.66 -7.59
N SER A 309 20.83 -1.42 -7.33
CA SER A 309 20.78 -0.81 -6.00
C SER A 309 19.70 0.27 -5.91
N ILE A 310 19.34 0.67 -4.67
CA ILE A 310 18.42 1.79 -4.44
C ILE A 310 19.00 3.07 -5.03
N SER A 311 20.32 3.31 -4.87
CA SER A 311 20.98 4.51 -5.42
C SER A 311 20.88 4.57 -6.95
N GLU A 312 21.10 3.47 -7.65
CA GLU A 312 20.91 3.40 -9.11
C GLU A 312 19.43 3.58 -9.48
N GLY A 313 18.52 3.00 -8.72
CA GLY A 313 17.08 3.18 -8.90
C GLY A 313 16.66 4.66 -8.77
N ILE A 314 17.22 5.38 -7.79
CA ILE A 314 16.99 6.82 -7.60
C ILE A 314 17.48 7.62 -8.82
N GLN A 315 18.67 7.32 -9.34
CA GLN A 315 19.18 7.98 -10.54
C GLN A 315 18.29 7.71 -11.74
N LYS A 316 17.90 6.45 -11.98
CA LYS A 316 16.96 6.09 -13.04
C LYS A 316 15.60 6.78 -12.91
N ALA A 317 15.06 6.88 -11.67
CA ALA A 317 13.83 7.62 -11.43
C ALA A 317 13.96 9.12 -11.78
N ALA A 318 15.10 9.74 -11.46
CA ALA A 318 15.39 11.12 -11.83
C ALA A 318 15.45 11.28 -13.36
N ASP A 319 16.15 10.39 -14.06
CA ASP A 319 16.25 10.40 -15.52
C ASP A 319 14.88 10.23 -16.19
N LEU A 320 14.02 9.35 -15.67
CA LEU A 320 12.66 9.14 -16.19
C LEU A 320 11.77 10.40 -16.09
N ILE A 321 11.94 11.18 -15.05
CA ILE A 321 11.29 12.48 -14.89
C ILE A 321 11.90 13.49 -15.88
N ASP A 322 13.22 13.64 -15.85
CA ASP A 322 13.93 14.70 -16.57
C ASP A 322 13.85 14.53 -18.10
N TYR A 323 13.70 13.28 -18.59
CA TYR A 323 13.41 12.98 -20.01
C TYR A 323 11.91 12.95 -20.35
N GLY A 324 11.03 13.32 -19.43
CA GLY A 324 9.59 13.44 -19.65
C GLY A 324 8.82 12.11 -19.75
N LYS A 325 9.46 10.96 -19.51
CA LYS A 325 8.82 9.64 -19.62
C LYS A 325 7.73 9.44 -18.55
N ALA A 326 7.97 9.96 -17.33
CA ALA A 326 7.01 9.87 -16.25
C ALA A 326 5.72 10.65 -16.56
N ALA A 327 5.83 11.86 -17.12
CA ALA A 327 4.68 12.64 -17.56
C ALA A 327 3.92 11.95 -18.71
N GLN A 328 4.62 11.41 -19.70
CA GLN A 328 4.01 10.67 -20.80
C GLN A 328 3.24 9.43 -20.31
N THR A 329 3.75 8.75 -19.31
CA THR A 329 3.07 7.58 -18.70
C THR A 329 1.75 8.00 -18.05
N LEU A 330 1.71 9.12 -17.33
CA LEU A 330 0.47 9.65 -16.77
C LEU A 330 -0.55 9.96 -17.86
N GLU A 331 -0.16 10.69 -18.92
CA GLU A 331 -1.08 11.06 -20.00
C GLU A 331 -1.61 9.81 -20.72
N LYS A 332 -0.78 8.79 -20.94
CA LYS A 332 -1.21 7.52 -21.51
C LYS A 332 -2.16 6.77 -20.57
N PHE A 333 -1.92 6.80 -19.25
CA PHE A 333 -2.81 6.18 -18.26
C PHE A 333 -4.18 6.85 -18.26
N ILE A 334 -4.22 8.19 -18.32
CA ILE A 334 -5.47 8.95 -18.44
C ILE A 334 -6.20 8.55 -19.71
N GLU A 335 -5.52 8.59 -20.86
CA GLU A 335 -6.11 8.26 -22.17
C GLU A 335 -6.71 6.85 -22.18
N VAL A 336 -5.91 5.83 -21.86
CA VAL A 336 -6.35 4.42 -21.94
C VAL A 336 -7.41 4.09 -20.90
N SER A 337 -7.36 4.68 -19.70
CA SER A 337 -8.37 4.45 -18.67
C SER A 337 -9.76 5.00 -19.04
N ASN A 338 -9.83 5.98 -19.94
CA ASN A 338 -11.07 6.63 -20.35
C ASN A 338 -11.61 6.12 -21.70
N ARG A 339 -10.95 5.16 -22.34
CA ARG A 339 -11.46 4.48 -23.56
C ARG A 339 -12.61 3.49 -23.21
#